data_d655cc538f3c0265f393277d3a2d434f
#
_entry.id   d655cc538f3c0265f393277d3a2d434f
#
_cell.length_a   1.000
_cell.length_b   1.000
_cell.length_c   1.000
_cell.angle_alpha   90.00
_cell.angle_beta   90.00
_cell.angle_gamma   90.00
#
_symmetry.space_group_name_H-M   'P 1'
#
loop_
_entity.id
_entity.type
_entity.pdbx_description
1 polymer ?
#
loop_
_entity_poly.entity_id
_entity_poly.type
_entity_poly.pdbx_seq_one_letter_code
_entity_poly.pdbx_strand_id
1 'polypeptide(L)'
;MAINKSVASLPWNFIELVNSSSENTSSTRTSKSIGYLVKNAVGHLEGDVPRMVSTPWFENQIPFEEAAELGTKKVIEEHSTIGILVTTDGSVTELDRDDYIDAEERVAKELKAQNKPFVILLNTNNPNSNEANVLCKELENKYDAPVIAINCLRLSEEDINNILGKVLYEFPVNEIDINLPKWVENLNCEHWLRKNILTLVKTKFTNIQNLRQIKHVLNEIGNEEIVDKLNLNTIELGNGK
;
A
#
# COMPACT_ATOMS: atom_id res chain seq x y z
N MET A 1 -11.86 -1.52 -17.22
CA MET A 1 -11.17 -2.40 -16.26
C MET A 1 -12.25 -3.29 -15.64
N ALA A 2 -12.30 -4.56 -15.96
CA ALA A 2 -13.30 -5.46 -15.38
C ALA A 2 -12.70 -6.06 -14.11
N ILE A 3 -13.06 -5.52 -12.95
CA ILE A 3 -12.78 -6.17 -11.67
C ILE A 3 -13.69 -7.39 -11.64
N ASN A 4 -13.07 -8.56 -11.61
CA ASN A 4 -13.79 -9.82 -11.72
C ASN A 4 -14.72 -9.96 -10.49
N LYS A 5 -16.03 -10.06 -10.70
CA LYS A 5 -17.04 -10.21 -9.64
C LYS A 5 -16.76 -11.40 -8.70
N SER A 6 -15.86 -12.30 -9.08
CA SER A 6 -15.44 -13.46 -8.27
C SER A 6 -14.57 -13.10 -7.05
N VAL A 7 -13.97 -11.91 -7.01
CA VAL A 7 -13.08 -11.48 -5.91
C VAL A 7 -13.85 -11.16 -4.62
N ALA A 8 -15.10 -10.73 -4.76
CA ALA A 8 -15.91 -10.29 -3.61
C ALA A 8 -16.49 -11.43 -2.76
N SER A 9 -16.48 -12.66 -3.25
CA SER A 9 -17.09 -13.83 -2.60
C SER A 9 -16.07 -14.91 -2.19
N LEU A 10 -14.78 -14.64 -2.32
CA LEU A 10 -13.76 -15.64 -1.99
C LEU A 10 -13.29 -15.47 -0.54
N PRO A 11 -13.15 -16.58 0.22
CA PRO A 11 -12.71 -16.56 1.62
C PRO A 11 -11.18 -16.37 1.75
N TRP A 12 -10.60 -15.54 0.90
CA TRP A 12 -9.15 -15.34 0.79
C TRP A 12 -8.78 -13.88 0.95
N ASN A 13 -7.69 -13.61 1.64
CA ASN A 13 -7.03 -12.30 1.55
C ASN A 13 -6.36 -12.20 0.19
N PHE A 14 -6.93 -11.39 -0.71
CA PHE A 14 -6.35 -11.14 -2.01
C PHE A 14 -5.41 -9.95 -1.96
N ILE A 15 -4.22 -10.15 -2.53
CA ILE A 15 -3.37 -9.05 -2.95
C ILE A 15 -3.61 -8.88 -4.45
N GLU A 16 -4.18 -7.77 -4.86
CA GLU A 16 -4.17 -7.40 -6.26
C GLU A 16 -2.87 -6.65 -6.55
N LEU A 17 -1.98 -7.29 -7.31
CA LEU A 17 -0.70 -6.72 -7.68
C LEU A 17 -0.77 -6.22 -9.12
N VAL A 18 -0.52 -4.93 -9.29
CA VAL A 18 -0.46 -4.31 -10.62
C VAL A 18 0.98 -4.32 -11.10
N ASN A 19 1.26 -5.02 -12.17
CA ASN A 19 2.58 -5.01 -12.79
C ASN A 19 2.67 -3.90 -13.85
N SER A 20 3.62 -2.98 -13.68
CA SER A 20 3.95 -1.94 -14.66
C SER A 20 5.29 -2.24 -15.34
N SER A 21 5.45 -3.41 -15.95
CA SER A 21 6.63 -3.64 -16.80
C SER A 21 6.44 -2.93 -18.14
N SER A 22 7.27 -1.92 -18.39
CA SER A 22 7.40 -1.25 -19.68
C SER A 22 8.24 -2.11 -20.63
N GLU A 23 7.60 -3.02 -21.33
CA GLU A 23 8.14 -3.55 -22.58
C GLU A 23 7.12 -3.33 -23.69
N ASN A 24 7.60 -2.70 -24.76
CA ASN A 24 6.86 -2.35 -25.97
C ASN A 24 6.31 -3.59 -26.66
N THR A 25 5.08 -3.95 -26.34
CA THR A 25 4.13 -4.65 -27.23
C THR A 25 2.79 -4.74 -26.50
N SER A 26 1.70 -4.29 -27.13
CA SER A 26 0.27 -4.38 -26.74
C SER A 26 0.04 -4.90 -25.29
N SER A 27 0.29 -4.06 -24.28
CA SER A 27 0.28 -4.52 -22.90
C SER A 27 -1.14 -4.62 -22.38
N THR A 28 -1.64 -5.83 -22.33
CA THR A 28 -2.72 -6.17 -21.42
C THR A 28 -2.15 -6.03 -20.01
N ARG A 29 -2.56 -5.00 -19.28
CA ARG A 29 -2.23 -4.87 -17.85
C ARG A 29 -2.84 -6.07 -17.14
N THR A 30 -2.01 -6.98 -16.69
CA THR A 30 -2.45 -8.19 -16.00
C THR A 30 -2.42 -7.92 -14.50
N SER A 31 -3.57 -7.80 -13.86
CA SER A 31 -3.65 -7.90 -12.40
C SER A 31 -3.55 -9.38 -12.03
N LYS A 32 -2.69 -9.70 -11.06
CA LYS A 32 -2.58 -11.04 -10.48
C LYS A 32 -3.14 -10.98 -9.07
N SER A 33 -4.20 -11.72 -8.82
CA SER A 33 -4.74 -11.94 -7.47
C SER A 33 -4.08 -13.17 -6.87
N ILE A 34 -3.53 -12.99 -5.68
CA ILE A 34 -2.87 -14.02 -4.88
C ILE A 34 -3.22 -13.80 -3.42
N GLY A 35 -3.03 -14.79 -2.58
CA GLY A 35 -3.34 -14.66 -1.17
C GLY A 35 -2.85 -15.82 -0.34
N TYR A 36 -2.83 -15.61 0.95
CA TYR A 36 -2.63 -16.64 1.96
C TYR A 36 -3.95 -17.25 2.38
N LEU A 37 -3.88 -18.51 2.82
CA LEU A 37 -5.04 -19.18 3.37
C LEU A 37 -5.48 -18.49 4.66
N VAL A 38 -6.75 -18.09 4.70
CA VAL A 38 -7.39 -17.54 5.87
C VAL A 38 -7.83 -18.69 6.78
N LYS A 39 -7.71 -18.51 8.08
CA LYS A 39 -8.15 -19.50 9.07
C LYS A 39 -9.64 -19.84 8.85
N ASN A 40 -10.00 -21.07 9.04
CA ASN A 40 -11.36 -21.60 8.83
C ASN A 40 -11.89 -21.50 7.38
N ALA A 41 -11.06 -21.09 6.40
CA ALA A 41 -11.48 -21.07 5.00
C ALA A 41 -11.73 -22.48 4.47
N VAL A 42 -12.81 -22.65 3.70
CA VAL A 42 -13.15 -23.93 3.05
C VAL A 42 -12.52 -24.04 1.69
N GLY A 43 -12.30 -25.29 1.21
CA GLY A 43 -11.83 -25.57 -0.15
C GLY A 43 -10.33 -25.84 -0.29
N HIS A 44 -9.56 -25.81 0.79
CA HIS A 44 -8.16 -26.25 0.84
C HIS A 44 -8.00 -27.75 1.11
N LEU A 45 -9.08 -28.39 1.55
CA LEU A 45 -9.15 -29.83 1.77
C LEU A 45 -10.06 -30.51 0.72
N GLU A 46 -9.74 -31.74 0.38
CA GLU A 46 -10.58 -32.66 -0.40
C GLU A 46 -10.93 -33.83 0.50
N GLY A 47 -12.08 -33.74 1.21
CA GLY A 47 -12.35 -34.52 2.38
C GLY A 47 -11.47 -34.11 3.56
N ASP A 48 -10.76 -35.08 4.17
CA ASP A 48 -9.82 -34.81 5.29
C ASP A 48 -8.34 -34.71 4.83
N VAL A 49 -8.09 -34.68 3.51
CA VAL A 49 -6.73 -34.65 2.94
C VAL A 49 -6.47 -33.29 2.29
N PRO A 50 -5.26 -32.71 2.45
CA PRO A 50 -4.90 -31.48 1.76
C PRO A 50 -5.07 -31.63 0.25
N ARG A 51 -5.75 -30.70 -0.41
CA ARG A 51 -5.93 -30.66 -1.84
C ARG A 51 -4.57 -30.45 -2.52
N MET A 52 -4.21 -31.37 -3.43
CA MET A 52 -2.95 -31.31 -4.17
C MET A 52 -3.12 -30.52 -5.48
N VAL A 53 -2.17 -29.67 -5.81
CA VAL A 53 -2.18 -28.85 -7.04
C VAL A 53 -0.85 -28.93 -7.77
N SER A 54 -0.90 -28.84 -9.10
CA SER A 54 0.29 -28.73 -9.95
C SER A 54 0.65 -27.24 -10.09
N THR A 55 1.93 -26.92 -9.95
CA THR A 55 2.45 -25.57 -10.11
C THR A 55 3.57 -25.55 -11.13
N PRO A 56 3.85 -24.41 -11.79
CA PRO A 56 4.96 -24.30 -12.74
C PRO A 56 6.35 -24.45 -12.11
N TRP A 57 6.44 -24.40 -10.78
CA TRP A 57 7.71 -24.37 -10.05
C TRP A 57 8.18 -25.73 -9.54
N PHE A 58 7.29 -26.73 -9.55
CA PHE A 58 7.60 -28.10 -9.09
C PHE A 58 7.14 -29.13 -10.09
N GLU A 59 7.93 -30.19 -10.24
CA GLU A 59 7.59 -31.35 -11.09
C GLU A 59 6.46 -32.18 -10.46
N ASN A 60 6.40 -32.25 -9.13
CA ASN A 60 5.38 -32.97 -8.38
C ASN A 60 4.27 -32.03 -7.90
N GLN A 61 3.09 -32.61 -7.67
CA GLN A 61 2.01 -31.89 -6.99
C GLN A 61 2.37 -31.58 -5.55
N ILE A 62 2.00 -30.38 -5.11
CA ILE A 62 2.20 -29.89 -3.73
C ILE A 62 0.86 -29.52 -3.11
N PRO A 63 0.76 -29.46 -1.76
CA PRO A 63 -0.44 -28.99 -1.09
C PRO A 63 -0.83 -27.59 -1.56
N PHE A 64 -2.14 -27.36 -1.71
CA PHE A 64 -2.68 -26.09 -2.19
C PHE A 64 -2.23 -24.88 -1.33
N GLU A 65 -2.16 -25.07 -0.02
CA GLU A 65 -1.69 -24.04 0.92
C GLU A 65 -0.24 -23.63 0.63
N GLU A 66 0.65 -24.61 0.46
CA GLU A 66 2.05 -24.37 0.13
C GLU A 66 2.20 -23.70 -1.25
N ALA A 67 1.38 -24.11 -2.22
CA ALA A 67 1.35 -23.50 -3.55
C ALA A 67 0.90 -22.04 -3.49
N ALA A 68 -0.12 -21.72 -2.66
CA ALA A 68 -0.62 -20.37 -2.48
C ALA A 68 0.43 -19.48 -1.80
N GLU A 69 1.11 -19.99 -0.77
CA GLU A 69 2.20 -19.28 -0.09
C GLU A 69 3.36 -18.95 -1.03
N LEU A 70 3.87 -19.96 -1.73
CA LEU A 70 4.99 -19.77 -2.64
C LEU A 70 4.63 -18.84 -3.80
N GLY A 71 3.42 -19.02 -4.36
CA GLY A 71 2.92 -18.16 -5.43
C GLY A 71 2.82 -16.70 -4.98
N THR A 72 2.27 -16.46 -3.79
CA THR A 72 2.15 -15.13 -3.20
C THR A 72 3.51 -14.48 -3.04
N LYS A 73 4.45 -15.17 -2.40
CA LYS A 73 5.80 -14.68 -2.18
C LYS A 73 6.50 -14.34 -3.50
N LYS A 74 6.47 -15.23 -4.49
CA LYS A 74 7.09 -14.99 -5.80
C LYS A 74 6.47 -13.80 -6.53
N VAL A 75 5.15 -13.65 -6.48
CA VAL A 75 4.50 -12.51 -7.13
C VAL A 75 4.85 -11.20 -6.42
N ILE A 76 4.90 -11.18 -5.10
CA ILE A 76 5.35 -10.00 -4.35
C ILE A 76 6.79 -9.65 -4.72
N GLU A 77 7.70 -10.60 -4.70
CA GLU A 77 9.13 -10.37 -4.91
C GLU A 77 9.47 -9.99 -6.35
N GLU A 78 8.98 -10.78 -7.32
CA GLU A 78 9.46 -10.75 -8.70
C GLU A 78 8.54 -9.96 -9.66
N HIS A 79 7.23 -9.90 -9.37
CA HIS A 79 6.24 -9.45 -10.35
C HIS A 79 5.41 -8.24 -9.93
N SER A 80 5.57 -7.72 -8.72
CA SER A 80 4.79 -6.57 -8.26
C SER A 80 5.61 -5.30 -8.18
N THR A 81 5.02 -4.20 -8.60
CA THR A 81 5.55 -2.84 -8.36
C THR A 81 4.82 -2.19 -7.20
N ILE A 82 3.52 -2.44 -7.06
CA ILE A 82 2.64 -1.92 -6.02
C ILE A 82 1.77 -3.05 -5.47
N GLY A 83 1.33 -2.94 -4.22
CA GLY A 83 0.42 -3.86 -3.58
C GLY A 83 -0.92 -3.22 -3.23
N ILE A 84 -1.99 -3.98 -3.35
CA ILE A 84 -3.30 -3.65 -2.78
C ILE A 84 -3.68 -4.82 -1.88
N LEU A 85 -3.55 -4.63 -0.56
CA LEU A 85 -3.96 -5.62 0.43
C LEU A 85 -5.45 -5.46 0.69
N VAL A 86 -6.23 -6.48 0.37
CA VAL A 86 -7.68 -6.49 0.64
C VAL A 86 -7.94 -7.31 1.89
N THR A 87 -8.58 -6.70 2.88
CA THR A 87 -9.06 -7.34 4.09
C THR A 87 -10.54 -7.00 4.33
N THR A 88 -11.15 -7.51 5.38
CA THR A 88 -12.57 -7.29 5.68
C THR A 88 -12.80 -7.07 7.18
N ASP A 89 -13.92 -6.47 7.50
CA ASP A 89 -14.46 -6.37 8.86
C ASP A 89 -15.31 -7.60 9.26
N GLY A 90 -15.40 -8.63 8.39
CA GLY A 90 -16.25 -9.80 8.58
C GLY A 90 -17.68 -9.64 8.02
N SER A 91 -18.11 -8.43 7.64
CA SER A 91 -19.49 -8.19 7.20
C SER A 91 -19.81 -8.71 5.79
N VAL A 92 -18.80 -9.03 4.99
CA VAL A 92 -18.94 -9.41 3.56
C VAL A 92 -18.74 -10.91 3.32
N THR A 93 -18.37 -11.67 4.34
CA THR A 93 -18.10 -13.10 4.27
C THR A 93 -18.76 -13.83 5.44
N GLU A 94 -18.71 -15.16 5.42
CA GLU A 94 -19.18 -16.01 6.54
C GLU A 94 -18.11 -16.21 7.63
N LEU A 95 -16.89 -15.68 7.43
CA LEU A 95 -15.77 -15.75 8.36
C LEU A 95 -15.69 -14.48 9.19
N ASP A 96 -15.33 -14.64 10.45
CA ASP A 96 -15.14 -13.53 11.37
C ASP A 96 -13.87 -12.72 11.05
N ARG A 97 -13.83 -11.47 11.48
CA ARG A 97 -12.67 -10.58 11.32
C ARG A 97 -11.37 -11.23 11.83
N ASP A 98 -11.44 -11.92 12.95
CA ASP A 98 -10.28 -12.53 13.62
C ASP A 98 -9.61 -13.63 12.77
N ASP A 99 -10.35 -14.29 11.89
CA ASP A 99 -9.81 -15.30 10.99
C ASP A 99 -8.86 -14.72 9.93
N TYR A 100 -8.99 -13.43 9.62
CA TYR A 100 -8.18 -12.75 8.61
C TYR A 100 -6.87 -12.15 9.14
N ILE A 101 -6.74 -11.94 10.45
CA ILE A 101 -5.65 -11.17 11.05
C ILE A 101 -4.28 -11.77 10.71
N ASP A 102 -4.11 -13.08 10.88
CA ASP A 102 -2.83 -13.75 10.68
C ASP A 102 -2.35 -13.65 9.22
N ALA A 103 -3.25 -13.89 8.26
CA ALA A 103 -2.96 -13.78 6.84
C ALA A 103 -2.66 -12.33 6.43
N GLU A 104 -3.43 -11.36 6.95
CA GLU A 104 -3.25 -9.93 6.74
C GLU A 104 -1.87 -9.46 7.24
N GLU A 105 -1.48 -9.85 8.45
CA GLU A 105 -0.17 -9.49 9.02
C GLU A 105 0.98 -10.05 8.19
N ARG A 106 0.84 -11.29 7.75
CA ARG A 106 1.87 -11.95 6.94
C ARG A 106 2.10 -11.20 5.63
N VAL A 107 1.04 -10.87 4.92
CA VAL A 107 1.09 -10.11 3.67
C VAL A 107 1.70 -8.73 3.88
N ALA A 108 1.23 -7.99 4.89
CA ALA A 108 1.74 -6.65 5.18
C ALA A 108 3.24 -6.67 5.52
N LYS A 109 3.70 -7.68 6.27
CA LYS A 109 5.12 -7.87 6.58
C LYS A 109 5.95 -8.15 5.32
N GLU A 110 5.45 -8.98 4.41
CA GLU A 110 6.16 -9.30 3.16
C GLU A 110 6.26 -8.09 2.23
N LEU A 111 5.17 -7.33 2.05
CA LEU A 111 5.19 -6.11 1.26
C LEU A 111 6.20 -5.09 1.81
N LYS A 112 6.23 -4.92 3.14
CA LYS A 112 7.20 -4.04 3.81
C LYS A 112 8.64 -4.54 3.65
N ALA A 113 8.88 -5.83 3.82
CA ALA A 113 10.22 -6.43 3.68
C ALA A 113 10.81 -6.21 2.28
N GLN A 114 9.96 -6.13 1.27
CA GLN A 114 10.34 -5.87 -0.12
C GLN A 114 10.29 -4.37 -0.49
N ASN A 115 10.03 -3.48 0.48
CA ASN A 115 9.86 -2.04 0.25
C ASN A 115 8.84 -1.72 -0.86
N LYS A 116 7.78 -2.54 -0.99
CA LYS A 116 6.74 -2.31 -1.98
C LYS A 116 5.73 -1.30 -1.45
N PRO A 117 5.43 -0.23 -2.21
CA PRO A 117 4.34 0.68 -1.84
C PRO A 117 3.02 -0.08 -1.89
N PHE A 118 2.19 0.07 -0.85
CA PHE A 118 0.89 -0.60 -0.80
C PHE A 118 -0.15 0.21 -0.04
N VAL A 119 -1.40 -0.08 -0.33
CA VAL A 119 -2.57 0.41 0.40
C VAL A 119 -3.41 -0.76 0.88
N ILE A 120 -4.17 -0.56 1.94
CA ILE A 120 -5.07 -1.54 2.50
C ILE A 120 -6.51 -1.14 2.13
N LEU A 121 -7.26 -2.08 1.55
CA LEU A 121 -8.68 -1.93 1.33
C LEU A 121 -9.45 -2.74 2.37
N LEU A 122 -10.19 -2.05 3.22
CA LEU A 122 -11.12 -2.67 4.14
C LEU A 122 -12.45 -2.88 3.42
N ASN A 123 -12.68 -4.11 2.95
CA ASN A 123 -13.95 -4.46 2.28
C ASN A 123 -15.06 -4.64 3.32
N THR A 124 -16.05 -3.78 3.26
CA THR A 124 -17.15 -3.75 4.22
C THR A 124 -18.48 -3.43 3.53
N ASN A 125 -19.57 -3.92 4.09
CA ASN A 125 -20.91 -3.57 3.62
C ASN A 125 -21.29 -2.12 3.90
N ASN A 126 -20.68 -1.50 4.93
CA ASN A 126 -20.97 -0.14 5.39
C ASN A 126 -19.71 0.73 5.51
N PRO A 127 -19.11 1.21 4.40
CA PRO A 127 -17.85 1.95 4.40
C PRO A 127 -17.86 3.24 5.24
N ASN A 128 -19.04 3.83 5.45
CA ASN A 128 -19.20 5.09 6.18
C ASN A 128 -19.58 4.89 7.66
N SER A 129 -19.57 3.65 8.17
CA SER A 129 -19.88 3.38 9.56
C SER A 129 -18.78 3.85 10.51
N ASN A 130 -19.14 4.12 11.78
CA ASN A 130 -18.15 4.48 12.78
C ASN A 130 -17.19 3.33 13.07
N GLU A 131 -17.68 2.10 13.06
CA GLU A 131 -16.91 0.88 13.28
C GLU A 131 -15.85 0.70 12.18
N ALA A 132 -16.24 0.87 10.92
CA ALA A 132 -15.30 0.81 9.80
C ALA A 132 -14.22 1.91 9.90
N ASN A 133 -14.61 3.13 10.28
CA ASN A 133 -13.66 4.23 10.47
C ASN A 133 -12.68 4.00 11.63
N VAL A 134 -13.13 3.41 12.73
CA VAL A 134 -12.26 3.04 13.86
C VAL A 134 -11.29 1.96 13.42
N LEU A 135 -11.77 0.90 12.79
CA LEU A 135 -10.94 -0.19 12.29
C LEU A 135 -9.91 0.30 11.25
N CYS A 136 -10.29 1.21 10.34
CA CYS A 136 -9.34 1.82 9.42
C CYS A 136 -8.18 2.50 10.15
N LYS A 137 -8.46 3.29 11.19
CA LYS A 137 -7.42 3.98 11.98
C LYS A 137 -6.53 3.00 12.74
N GLU A 138 -7.09 1.92 13.28
CA GLU A 138 -6.32 0.85 13.94
C GLU A 138 -5.36 0.18 12.96
N LEU A 139 -5.84 -0.15 11.75
CA LEU A 139 -5.02 -0.75 10.71
C LEU A 139 -3.96 0.21 10.16
N GLU A 140 -4.29 1.51 10.00
CA GLU A 140 -3.32 2.54 9.61
C GLU A 140 -2.18 2.65 10.62
N ASN A 141 -2.51 2.68 11.92
CA ASN A 141 -1.51 2.73 12.98
C ASN A 141 -0.67 1.43 13.07
N LYS A 142 -1.32 0.27 12.87
CA LYS A 142 -0.66 -1.04 12.96
C LYS A 142 0.31 -1.26 11.81
N TYR A 143 -0.10 -0.89 10.58
CA TYR A 143 0.66 -1.20 9.37
C TYR A 143 1.38 0.01 8.77
N ASP A 144 1.26 1.20 9.35
CA ASP A 144 1.82 2.44 8.77
C ASP A 144 1.60 2.52 7.25
N ALA A 145 0.37 2.26 6.83
CA ALA A 145 -0.05 2.25 5.44
C ALA A 145 -1.47 2.82 5.33
N PRO A 146 -1.82 3.52 4.24
CA PRO A 146 -3.16 4.08 4.11
C PRO A 146 -4.21 2.99 4.00
N VAL A 147 -5.30 3.16 4.72
CA VAL A 147 -6.46 2.26 4.70
C VAL A 147 -7.66 2.98 4.08
N ILE A 148 -8.44 2.25 3.29
CA ILE A 148 -9.64 2.76 2.65
C ILE A 148 -10.78 1.77 2.90
N ALA A 149 -11.82 2.21 3.61
CA ALA A 149 -13.05 1.43 3.71
C ALA A 149 -13.85 1.57 2.41
N ILE A 150 -14.18 0.45 1.79
CA ILE A 150 -14.92 0.39 0.54
C ILE A 150 -15.85 -0.84 0.50
N ASN A 151 -16.85 -0.78 -0.37
CA ASN A 151 -17.61 -1.96 -0.76
C ASN A 151 -17.14 -2.43 -2.13
N CYS A 152 -16.36 -3.51 -2.18
CA CYS A 152 -15.77 -4.02 -3.42
C CYS A 152 -16.80 -4.45 -4.47
N LEU A 153 -18.04 -4.76 -4.06
CA LEU A 153 -19.14 -5.08 -5.01
C LEU A 153 -19.71 -3.83 -5.69
N ARG A 154 -19.51 -2.65 -5.11
CA ARG A 154 -20.10 -1.39 -5.56
C ARG A 154 -19.04 -0.33 -5.87
N LEU A 155 -17.85 -0.75 -6.30
CA LEU A 155 -16.76 0.15 -6.66
C LEU A 155 -17.18 1.10 -7.78
N SER A 156 -17.05 2.39 -7.52
CA SER A 156 -17.19 3.46 -8.50
C SER A 156 -15.84 3.80 -9.16
N GLU A 157 -15.88 4.56 -10.24
CA GLU A 157 -14.68 5.12 -10.87
C GLU A 157 -13.93 6.05 -9.92
N GLU A 158 -14.66 6.81 -9.09
CA GLU A 158 -14.10 7.71 -8.08
C GLU A 158 -13.34 6.93 -7.00
N ASP A 159 -13.88 5.80 -6.54
CA ASP A 159 -13.19 4.92 -5.59
C ASP A 159 -11.88 4.39 -6.15
N ILE A 160 -11.89 3.96 -7.42
CA ILE A 160 -10.69 3.46 -8.10
C ILE A 160 -9.62 4.57 -8.21
N ASN A 161 -10.03 5.77 -8.60
CA ASN A 161 -9.12 6.91 -8.70
C ASN A 161 -8.54 7.31 -7.33
N ASN A 162 -9.35 7.25 -6.27
CA ASN A 162 -8.89 7.49 -4.90
C ASN A 162 -7.87 6.45 -4.44
N ILE A 163 -8.14 5.15 -4.70
CA ILE A 163 -7.21 4.07 -4.38
C ILE A 163 -5.88 4.28 -5.09
N LEU A 164 -5.91 4.50 -6.41
CA LEU A 164 -4.69 4.74 -7.20
C LEU A 164 -3.94 5.99 -6.73
N GLY A 165 -4.67 7.07 -6.42
CA GLY A 165 -4.09 8.28 -5.86
C GLY A 165 -3.35 8.02 -4.55
N LYS A 166 -3.97 7.27 -3.61
CA LYS A 166 -3.31 6.92 -2.34
C LYS A 166 -2.08 6.02 -2.54
N VAL A 167 -2.15 5.04 -3.46
CA VAL A 167 -0.99 4.20 -3.80
C VAL A 167 0.18 5.05 -4.30
N LEU A 168 -0.08 6.04 -5.17
CA LEU A 168 0.97 6.90 -5.70
C LEU A 168 1.69 7.71 -4.62
N TYR A 169 1.01 8.09 -3.55
CA TYR A 169 1.63 8.76 -2.41
C TYR A 169 2.51 7.86 -1.53
N GLU A 170 2.40 6.54 -1.65
CA GLU A 170 3.26 5.57 -0.96
C GLU A 170 4.57 5.26 -1.72
N PHE A 171 4.74 5.81 -2.93
CA PHE A 171 6.01 5.67 -3.65
C PHE A 171 7.16 6.36 -2.92
N PRO A 172 8.38 5.79 -3.03
CA PRO A 172 9.56 6.36 -2.39
C PRO A 172 9.89 7.75 -2.96
N VAL A 173 10.42 8.60 -2.09
CA VAL A 173 10.96 9.90 -2.47
C VAL A 173 12.40 9.72 -2.93
N ASN A 174 12.70 10.12 -4.15
CA ASN A 174 14.03 10.07 -4.72
C ASN A 174 14.76 11.41 -4.60
N GLU A 175 14.02 12.52 -4.74
CA GLU A 175 14.61 13.86 -4.75
C GLU A 175 13.63 14.88 -4.15
N ILE A 176 14.17 15.83 -3.39
CA ILE A 176 13.42 16.96 -2.85
C ILE A 176 14.20 18.24 -3.17
N ASP A 177 13.63 19.07 -4.03
CA ASP A 177 14.17 20.38 -4.36
C ASP A 177 13.63 21.45 -3.41
N ILE A 178 14.50 22.11 -2.69
CA ILE A 178 14.14 23.18 -1.75
C ILE A 178 14.67 24.51 -2.27
N ASN A 179 13.75 25.37 -2.68
CA ASN A 179 14.08 26.71 -3.14
C ASN A 179 14.03 27.70 -1.99
N LEU A 180 15.14 28.28 -1.63
CA LEU A 180 15.23 29.33 -0.63
C LEU A 180 15.16 30.72 -1.30
N PRO A 181 14.66 31.76 -0.60
CA PRO A 181 14.75 33.12 -1.09
C PRO A 181 16.22 33.54 -1.33
N LYS A 182 16.49 34.25 -2.42
CA LYS A 182 17.85 34.69 -2.81
C LYS A 182 18.60 35.43 -1.71
N TRP A 183 17.89 36.17 -0.86
CA TRP A 183 18.51 36.88 0.25
C TRP A 183 19.06 35.93 1.31
N VAL A 184 18.41 34.75 1.55
CA VAL A 184 18.92 33.71 2.44
C VAL A 184 20.18 33.04 1.85
N GLU A 185 20.16 32.76 0.55
CA GLU A 185 21.31 32.20 -0.15
C GLU A 185 22.56 33.08 -0.09
N ASN A 186 22.34 34.41 -0.12
CA ASN A 186 23.42 35.42 -0.04
C ASN A 186 23.93 35.68 1.38
N LEU A 187 23.31 35.12 2.42
CA LEU A 187 23.82 35.23 3.77
C LEU A 187 25.14 34.43 3.92
N ASN A 188 26.04 34.96 4.75
CA ASN A 188 27.26 34.24 5.09
C ASN A 188 26.92 32.82 5.62
N CYS A 189 27.73 31.83 5.28
CA CYS A 189 27.56 30.45 5.71
C CYS A 189 27.50 30.31 7.24
N GLU A 190 28.16 31.19 7.96
CA GLU A 190 28.18 31.24 9.43
C GLU A 190 26.98 31.99 10.04
N HIS A 191 26.15 32.62 9.22
CA HIS A 191 25.00 33.37 9.72
C HIS A 191 24.00 32.43 10.42
N TRP A 192 23.57 32.79 11.62
CA TRP A 192 22.71 31.94 12.44
C TRP A 192 21.42 31.50 11.74
N LEU A 193 20.77 32.41 11.00
CA LEU A 193 19.51 32.11 10.30
C LEU A 193 19.71 31.07 9.20
N ARG A 194 20.80 31.20 8.40
CA ARG A 194 21.11 30.24 7.35
C ARG A 194 21.40 28.86 7.94
N LYS A 195 22.18 28.79 9.03
CA LYS A 195 22.45 27.54 9.75
C LYS A 195 21.19 26.89 10.29
N ASN A 196 20.30 27.68 10.91
CA ASN A 196 19.06 27.16 11.48
C ASN A 196 18.14 26.60 10.38
N ILE A 197 17.95 27.31 9.25
CA ILE A 197 17.15 26.83 8.12
C ILE A 197 17.72 25.52 7.56
N LEU A 198 19.03 25.47 7.29
CA LEU A 198 19.65 24.27 6.75
C LEU A 198 19.59 23.08 7.72
N THR A 199 19.72 23.34 9.03
CA THR A 199 19.61 22.30 10.05
C THR A 199 18.16 21.80 10.14
N LEU A 200 17.18 22.69 10.13
CA LEU A 200 15.76 22.35 10.13
C LEU A 200 15.41 21.45 8.94
N VAL A 201 15.78 21.91 7.74
CA VAL A 201 15.58 21.14 6.50
C VAL A 201 16.23 19.77 6.61
N LYS A 202 17.51 19.72 6.95
CA LYS A 202 18.23 18.45 7.07
C LYS A 202 17.58 17.51 8.09
N THR A 203 17.20 18.01 9.25
CA THR A 203 16.63 17.19 10.32
C THR A 203 15.26 16.64 9.95
N LYS A 204 14.40 17.49 9.35
CA LYS A 204 13.01 17.12 9.04
C LYS A 204 12.92 16.20 7.80
N PHE A 205 13.79 16.38 6.80
CA PHE A 205 13.71 15.62 5.56
C PHE A 205 14.59 14.34 5.54
N THR A 206 15.50 14.14 6.49
CA THR A 206 16.41 12.98 6.50
C THR A 206 15.68 11.63 6.58
N ASN A 207 14.52 11.57 7.23
CA ASN A 207 13.81 10.33 7.51
C ASN A 207 12.58 10.10 6.61
N ILE A 208 12.39 10.92 5.57
CA ILE A 208 11.26 10.75 4.66
C ILE A 208 11.51 9.56 3.74
N GLN A 209 10.58 8.63 3.73
CA GLN A 209 10.63 7.44 2.89
C GLN A 209 9.67 7.53 1.71
N ASN A 210 8.49 8.14 1.90
CA ASN A 210 7.44 8.22 0.89
C ASN A 210 6.84 9.63 0.76
N LEU A 211 6.15 9.86 -0.36
CA LEU A 211 5.54 11.15 -0.67
C LEU A 211 4.44 11.56 0.32
N ARG A 212 3.77 10.61 0.98
CA ARG A 212 2.76 10.89 2.01
C ARG A 212 3.37 11.65 3.19
N GLN A 213 4.57 11.26 3.61
CA GLN A 213 5.26 11.88 4.75
C GLN A 213 5.66 13.34 4.48
N ILE A 214 5.88 13.71 3.21
CA ILE A 214 6.23 15.09 2.83
C ILE A 214 5.15 16.06 3.30
N LYS A 215 3.87 15.76 3.08
CA LYS A 215 2.77 16.65 3.50
C LYS A 215 2.76 16.89 5.01
N HIS A 216 3.06 15.84 5.80
CA HIS A 216 3.14 15.96 7.25
C HIS A 216 4.32 16.85 7.68
N VAL A 217 5.49 16.62 7.10
CA VAL A 217 6.70 17.40 7.38
C VAL A 217 6.55 18.87 6.95
N LEU A 218 5.90 19.13 5.81
CA LEU A 218 5.61 20.51 5.39
C LEU A 218 4.72 21.25 6.40
N ASN A 219 3.70 20.58 6.95
CA ASN A 219 2.86 21.18 7.98
C ASN A 219 3.63 21.44 9.28
N GLU A 220 4.54 20.56 9.66
CA GLU A 220 5.41 20.78 10.84
C GLU A 220 6.35 21.96 10.64
N ILE A 221 7.01 22.05 9.48
CA ILE A 221 7.94 23.15 9.15
C ILE A 221 7.18 24.48 9.06
N GLY A 222 5.96 24.49 8.53
CA GLY A 222 5.14 25.69 8.44
C GLY A 222 4.72 26.29 9.79
N ASN A 223 4.82 25.50 10.88
CA ASN A 223 4.56 25.97 12.24
C ASN A 223 5.81 26.48 12.98
N GLU A 224 6.99 26.41 12.37
CA GLU A 224 8.23 26.91 12.98
C GLU A 224 8.30 28.43 12.88
N GLU A 225 8.73 29.10 13.96
CA GLU A 225 8.79 30.57 14.05
C GLU A 225 9.67 31.23 12.97
N ILE A 226 10.58 30.48 12.38
CA ILE A 226 11.54 30.96 11.36
C ILE A 226 10.92 30.94 9.96
N VAL A 227 9.79 30.24 9.77
CA VAL A 227 9.17 30.02 8.46
C VAL A 227 7.85 30.78 8.39
N ASP A 228 7.81 31.86 7.61
CA ASP A 228 6.59 32.65 7.39
C ASP A 228 5.65 31.98 6.37
N LYS A 229 6.20 31.49 5.26
CA LYS A 229 5.45 30.81 4.21
C LYS A 229 6.22 29.65 3.61
N LEU A 230 5.53 28.54 3.48
CA LEU A 230 6.00 27.36 2.78
C LEU A 230 5.03 27.04 1.64
N ASN A 231 5.55 26.95 0.42
CA ASN A 231 4.75 26.60 -0.75
C ASN A 231 5.27 25.29 -1.35
N LEU A 232 4.36 24.37 -1.57
CA LEU A 232 4.62 23.19 -2.38
C LEU A 232 4.34 23.54 -3.84
N ASN A 233 5.37 23.59 -4.68
CA ASN A 233 5.24 24.01 -6.05
C ASN A 233 4.75 22.87 -6.95
N THR A 234 5.44 21.73 -6.90
CA THR A 234 5.17 20.60 -7.81
C THR A 234 5.46 19.29 -7.10
N ILE A 235 4.67 18.26 -7.39
CA ILE A 235 4.97 16.89 -7.03
C ILE A 235 4.96 16.07 -8.33
N GLU A 236 6.09 15.47 -8.66
CA GLU A 236 6.23 14.59 -9.82
C GLU A 236 6.14 13.13 -9.35
N LEU A 237 4.92 12.61 -9.26
CA LEU A 237 4.65 11.26 -8.77
C LEU A 237 5.36 10.16 -9.57
N GLY A 238 5.61 10.40 -10.86
CA GLY A 238 6.28 9.42 -11.73
C GLY A 238 7.78 9.27 -11.46
N ASN A 239 8.42 10.32 -10.94
CA ASN A 239 9.87 10.39 -10.70
C ASN A 239 10.22 10.36 -9.21
N GLY A 240 9.24 10.42 -8.32
CA GLY A 240 9.46 10.51 -6.87
C GLY A 240 10.07 11.85 -6.42
N LYS A 241 9.68 12.95 -7.10
CA LYS A 241 10.20 14.29 -6.86
C LYS A 241 9.12 15.25 -6.40
#